data_58678b1460cc9684190c094513eb993a
#
_entry.id   58678b1460cc9684190c094513eb993a
#
_cell.length_a   1.000
_cell.length_b   1.000
_cell.length_c   1.000
_cell.angle_alpha   90.00
_cell.angle_beta   90.00
_cell.angle_gamma   90.00
#
_symmetry.space_group_name_H-M   'P 1'
#
loop_
_entity.id
_entity.type
_entity.pdbx_description
1 polymer ?
#
loop_
_entity_poly.entity_id
_entity_poly.type
_entity_poly.pdbx_seq_one_letter_code
_entity_poly.pdbx_strand_id
1 'polypeptide(L)'
;MIHVSTLMGVDPRIFTGNEQKLMNVLISTAPFVNRMAAAGLPTIFIETFIHYYEQLVSGQTGYIAEDDIRPVTQIPDVETFPQHLAEIGQRSLSKTAVIKLNGGLGTSMGLEQAKSLLPVKEGYSFLDIIAHQAQLTNVPLLLMNSFSTEEDSLALLDRYPNLNKDLPHSFLQHKEPKIRQDNWQPVEWPENPELEWCPPGHGDIYTALVTSGTLEGLLQKGYEYAFVSNA
;
A
#
# COMPACT_ATOMS: atom_id res chain seq x y z
N MET A 1 11.87 -21.18 16.53
CA MET A 1 10.46 -21.05 16.06
C MET A 1 9.61 -21.99 16.92
N ILE A 2 8.86 -21.43 17.88
CA ILE A 2 7.96 -22.24 18.74
C ILE A 2 6.64 -22.34 17.98
N HIS A 3 6.20 -23.56 17.68
CA HIS A 3 4.93 -23.78 16.97
C HIS A 3 3.78 -23.33 17.87
N VAL A 4 2.89 -22.44 17.40
CA VAL A 4 1.73 -21.91 18.15
C VAL A 4 0.80 -23.02 18.63
N SER A 5 0.74 -24.16 17.92
CA SER A 5 -0.03 -25.34 18.35
C SER A 5 0.49 -25.99 19.65
N THR A 6 1.75 -25.75 20.03
CA THR A 6 2.33 -26.28 21.26
C THR A 6 1.92 -25.47 22.50
N LEU A 7 1.44 -24.23 22.30
CA LEU A 7 1.08 -23.28 23.36
C LEU A 7 -0.39 -23.39 23.81
N MET A 8 -1.26 -24.00 23.01
CA MET A 8 -2.71 -24.10 23.30
C MET A 8 -3.08 -25.00 24.48
N GLY A 9 -2.12 -25.68 25.12
CA GLY A 9 -2.36 -26.55 26.31
C GLY A 9 -1.68 -26.07 27.59
N VAL A 10 -1.04 -24.90 27.58
CA VAL A 10 -0.26 -24.40 28.71
C VAL A 10 -1.11 -23.42 29.53
N ASP A 11 -1.17 -23.63 30.86
CA ASP A 11 -1.88 -22.73 31.79
C ASP A 11 -1.18 -21.35 31.80
N PRO A 12 -1.88 -20.26 31.42
CA PRO A 12 -1.29 -18.89 31.36
C PRO A 12 -0.73 -18.41 32.71
N ARG A 13 -1.14 -19.00 33.82
CA ARG A 13 -0.76 -18.60 35.18
C ARG A 13 0.65 -19.01 35.57
N ILE A 14 1.33 -19.84 34.75
CA ILE A 14 2.73 -20.26 35.03
C ILE A 14 3.76 -19.25 34.51
N PHE A 15 3.34 -18.24 33.73
CA PHE A 15 4.21 -17.20 33.17
C PHE A 15 4.25 -15.96 34.08
N THR A 16 5.39 -15.33 34.21
CA THR A 16 5.60 -14.13 35.00
C THR A 16 5.87 -12.89 34.14
N GLY A 17 5.32 -11.77 34.51
CA GLY A 17 5.68 -10.44 33.97
C GLY A 17 5.72 -10.35 32.44
N ASN A 18 6.92 -10.26 31.87
CA ASN A 18 7.14 -10.10 30.45
C ASN A 18 6.70 -11.32 29.61
N GLU A 19 6.82 -12.53 30.17
CA GLU A 19 6.40 -13.77 29.48
C GLU A 19 4.87 -13.81 29.34
N GLN A 20 4.13 -13.38 30.37
CA GLN A 20 2.68 -13.28 30.34
C GLN A 20 2.21 -12.26 29.28
N LYS A 21 2.90 -11.11 29.19
CA LYS A 21 2.59 -10.10 28.17
C LYS A 21 2.84 -10.64 26.77
N LEU A 22 3.96 -11.31 26.54
CA LEU A 22 4.29 -11.93 25.25
C LEU A 22 3.27 -13.03 24.88
N MET A 23 2.87 -13.85 25.85
CA MET A 23 1.85 -14.88 25.63
C MET A 23 0.50 -14.28 25.22
N ASN A 24 0.05 -13.21 25.91
CA ASN A 24 -1.20 -12.54 25.58
C ASN A 24 -1.17 -11.94 24.16
N VAL A 25 -0.05 -11.35 23.76
CA VAL A 25 0.17 -10.86 22.38
C VAL A 25 0.08 -12.01 21.39
N LEU A 26 0.79 -13.11 21.60
CA LEU A 26 0.76 -14.26 20.70
C LEU A 26 -0.65 -14.86 20.56
N ILE A 27 -1.40 -14.97 21.66
CA ILE A 27 -2.78 -15.48 21.63
C ILE A 27 -3.69 -14.52 20.88
N SER A 28 -3.56 -13.22 21.08
CA SER A 28 -4.42 -12.22 20.43
C SER A 28 -4.14 -12.06 18.92
N THR A 29 -2.90 -12.30 18.49
CA THR A 29 -2.49 -12.14 17.09
C THR A 29 -2.62 -13.43 16.26
N ALA A 30 -2.66 -14.60 16.90
CA ALA A 30 -2.72 -15.89 16.21
C ALA A 30 -3.87 -16.01 15.18
N PRO A 31 -5.10 -15.53 15.42
CA PRO A 31 -6.17 -15.59 14.42
C PRO A 31 -5.85 -14.79 13.16
N PHE A 32 -5.19 -13.64 13.31
CA PHE A 32 -4.74 -12.81 12.19
C PHE A 32 -3.64 -13.48 11.39
N VAL A 33 -2.58 -13.95 12.10
CA VAL A 33 -1.45 -14.65 11.47
C VAL A 33 -1.93 -15.85 10.65
N ASN A 34 -2.81 -16.68 11.23
CA ASN A 34 -3.34 -17.86 10.55
C ASN A 34 -4.15 -17.48 9.29
N ARG A 35 -5.00 -16.46 9.39
CA ARG A 35 -5.82 -15.97 8.26
C ARG A 35 -4.95 -15.40 7.15
N MET A 36 -3.97 -14.56 7.49
CA MET A 36 -3.07 -13.94 6.54
C MET A 36 -2.14 -14.97 5.87
N ALA A 37 -1.62 -15.92 6.63
CA ALA A 37 -0.81 -17.02 6.09
C ALA A 37 -1.63 -17.94 5.17
N ALA A 38 -2.87 -18.25 5.53
CA ALA A 38 -3.78 -19.02 4.69
C ALA A 38 -4.13 -18.31 3.37
N ALA A 39 -4.14 -16.96 3.39
CA ALA A 39 -4.31 -16.13 2.21
C ALA A 39 -3.02 -15.98 1.37
N GLY A 40 -1.91 -16.62 1.77
CA GLY A 40 -0.63 -16.58 1.05
C GLY A 40 0.13 -15.27 1.18
N LEU A 41 -0.16 -14.46 2.20
CA LEU A 41 0.51 -13.18 2.39
C LEU A 41 1.97 -13.37 2.85
N PRO A 42 2.90 -12.52 2.40
CA PRO A 42 4.32 -12.63 2.75
C PRO A 42 4.57 -12.42 4.25
N THR A 43 5.55 -13.14 4.80
CA THR A 43 5.90 -13.07 6.23
C THR A 43 6.21 -11.64 6.67
N ILE A 44 6.97 -10.88 5.88
CA ILE A 44 7.33 -9.50 6.19
C ILE A 44 6.08 -8.61 6.32
N PHE A 45 5.04 -8.86 5.51
CA PHE A 45 3.78 -8.12 5.60
C PHE A 45 3.00 -8.50 6.86
N ILE A 46 2.95 -9.80 7.18
CA ILE A 46 2.31 -10.30 8.41
C ILE A 46 2.97 -9.70 9.65
N GLU A 47 4.31 -9.67 9.70
CA GLU A 47 5.08 -9.06 10.81
C GLU A 47 4.79 -7.56 10.94
N THR A 48 4.70 -6.85 9.82
CA THR A 48 4.33 -5.43 9.79
C THR A 48 2.92 -5.20 10.33
N PHE A 49 1.94 -6.01 9.93
CA PHE A 49 0.59 -5.95 10.46
C PHE A 49 0.56 -6.17 11.98
N ILE A 50 1.26 -7.20 12.48
CA ILE A 50 1.33 -7.48 13.91
C ILE A 50 1.92 -6.32 14.69
N HIS A 51 2.99 -5.70 14.18
CA HIS A 51 3.59 -4.52 14.80
C HIS A 51 2.58 -3.38 14.99
N TYR A 52 1.80 -3.05 13.96
CA TYR A 52 0.78 -2.00 14.06
C TYR A 52 -0.44 -2.42 14.88
N TYR A 53 -0.83 -3.69 14.82
CA TYR A 53 -1.89 -4.22 15.68
C TYR A 53 -1.54 -4.08 17.17
N GLU A 54 -0.30 -4.39 17.55
CA GLU A 54 0.18 -4.22 18.94
C GLU A 54 0.14 -2.75 19.39
N GLN A 55 0.53 -1.84 18.52
CA GLN A 55 0.42 -0.40 18.78
C GLN A 55 -1.04 0.01 19.00
N LEU A 56 -1.93 -0.44 18.12
CA LEU A 56 -3.37 -0.16 18.21
C LEU A 56 -3.96 -0.65 19.53
N VAL A 57 -3.72 -1.91 19.89
CA VAL A 57 -4.22 -2.51 21.15
C VAL A 57 -3.61 -1.86 22.38
N SER A 58 -2.37 -1.33 22.29
CA SER A 58 -1.75 -0.57 23.38
C SER A 58 -2.27 0.88 23.50
N GLY A 59 -3.21 1.28 22.65
CA GLY A 59 -3.84 2.60 22.67
C GLY A 59 -3.09 3.68 21.88
N GLN A 60 -2.12 3.30 21.07
CA GLN A 60 -1.48 4.25 20.15
C GLN A 60 -2.41 4.49 18.95
N THR A 61 -2.84 5.73 18.78
CA THR A 61 -3.85 6.08 17.76
C THR A 61 -3.25 6.62 16.47
N GLY A 62 -1.94 6.89 16.44
CA GLY A 62 -1.27 7.55 15.31
C GLY A 62 -1.60 9.05 15.17
N TYR A 63 -2.37 9.63 16.10
CA TYR A 63 -2.60 11.07 16.11
C TYR A 63 -1.32 11.81 16.51
N ILE A 64 -1.03 12.88 15.80
CA ILE A 64 0.01 13.85 16.15
C ILE A 64 -0.65 14.93 17.01
N ALA A 65 -0.12 15.19 18.21
CA ALA A 65 -0.66 16.22 19.07
C ALA A 65 -0.46 17.60 18.42
N GLU A 66 -1.42 18.52 18.61
CA GLU A 66 -1.37 19.85 17.99
C GLU A 66 -0.13 20.64 18.43
N ASP A 67 0.33 20.43 19.66
CA ASP A 67 1.55 21.05 20.21
C ASP A 67 2.84 20.56 19.51
N ASP A 68 2.80 19.41 18.86
CA ASP A 68 3.92 18.85 18.08
C ASP A 68 3.96 19.36 16.63
N ILE A 69 2.92 20.04 16.18
CA ILE A 69 2.78 20.58 14.83
C ILE A 69 3.23 22.03 14.80
N ARG A 70 4.10 22.37 13.85
CA ARG A 70 4.52 23.74 13.60
C ARG A 70 4.20 24.16 12.16
N PRO A 71 3.67 25.38 11.96
CA PRO A 71 3.46 25.90 10.61
C PRO A 71 4.79 25.99 9.87
N VAL A 72 4.80 25.58 8.61
CA VAL A 72 5.95 25.83 7.73
C VAL A 72 5.91 27.29 7.31
N THR A 73 6.93 28.06 7.71
CA THR A 73 7.02 29.52 7.46
C THR A 73 7.75 29.86 6.17
N GLN A 74 8.57 28.94 5.64
CA GLN A 74 9.28 29.10 4.36
C GLN A 74 9.22 27.80 3.58
N ILE A 75 8.70 27.88 2.38
CA ILE A 75 8.68 26.78 1.40
C ILE A 75 9.53 27.23 0.23
N PRO A 76 10.52 26.41 -0.21
CA PRO A 76 11.27 26.73 -1.44
C PRO A 76 10.33 26.84 -2.63
N ASP A 77 10.46 27.93 -3.37
CA ASP A 77 9.71 28.15 -4.60
C ASP A 77 10.49 27.57 -5.79
N VAL A 78 9.87 26.67 -6.54
CA VAL A 78 10.48 26.02 -7.70
C VAL A 78 10.93 27.01 -8.77
N GLU A 79 10.23 28.16 -8.91
CA GLU A 79 10.59 29.20 -9.86
C GLU A 79 11.90 29.93 -9.51
N THR A 80 12.31 29.85 -8.25
CA THR A 80 13.57 30.44 -7.76
C THR A 80 14.76 29.49 -7.82
N PHE A 81 14.54 28.23 -8.22
CA PHE A 81 15.60 27.25 -8.29
C PHE A 81 16.59 27.58 -9.43
N PRO A 82 17.90 27.37 -9.21
CA PRO A 82 18.89 27.56 -10.24
C PRO A 82 18.65 26.69 -11.47
N GLN A 83 18.85 27.25 -12.67
CA GLN A 83 18.61 26.58 -13.96
C GLN A 83 19.31 25.20 -14.08
N HIS A 84 20.49 25.02 -13.46
CA HIS A 84 21.19 23.73 -13.52
C HIS A 84 20.42 22.57 -12.85
N LEU A 85 19.49 22.84 -11.92
CA LEU A 85 18.64 21.81 -11.33
C LEU A 85 17.62 21.29 -12.34
N ALA A 86 17.09 22.15 -13.20
CA ALA A 86 16.22 21.73 -14.31
C ALA A 86 16.97 20.80 -15.29
N GLU A 87 18.23 21.11 -15.59
CA GLU A 87 19.08 20.29 -16.44
C GLU A 87 19.39 18.91 -15.80
N ILE A 88 19.63 18.88 -14.48
CA ILE A 88 19.78 17.62 -13.74
C ILE A 88 18.50 16.81 -13.80
N GLY A 89 17.33 17.42 -13.53
CA GLY A 89 16.03 16.80 -13.63
C GLY A 89 15.78 16.18 -15.00
N GLN A 90 16.04 16.94 -16.07
CA GLN A 90 15.89 16.47 -17.45
C GLN A 90 16.74 15.20 -17.73
N ARG A 91 17.99 15.19 -17.29
CA ARG A 91 18.87 14.01 -17.44
C ARG A 91 18.43 12.82 -16.60
N SER A 92 17.78 13.06 -15.47
CA SER A 92 17.32 12.01 -14.55
C SER A 92 16.01 11.33 -15.02
N LEU A 93 15.26 11.93 -15.95
CA LEU A 93 13.99 11.37 -16.45
C LEU A 93 14.17 9.95 -17.03
N SER A 94 15.26 9.67 -17.73
CA SER A 94 15.53 8.34 -18.30
C SER A 94 15.79 7.25 -17.25
N LYS A 95 16.01 7.66 -16.00
CA LYS A 95 16.24 6.78 -14.86
C LYS A 95 15.09 6.85 -13.83
N THR A 96 13.99 7.49 -14.19
CA THR A 96 12.85 7.71 -13.30
C THR A 96 11.67 6.84 -13.73
N ALA A 97 11.01 6.20 -12.76
CA ALA A 97 9.71 5.58 -12.93
C ALA A 97 8.64 6.37 -12.16
N VAL A 98 7.44 6.46 -12.73
CA VAL A 98 6.28 7.03 -12.05
C VAL A 98 5.45 5.90 -11.44
N ILE A 99 5.17 6.00 -10.15
CA ILE A 99 4.31 5.06 -9.43
C ILE A 99 3.07 5.81 -8.96
N LYS A 100 1.90 5.37 -9.40
CA LYS A 100 0.62 5.92 -8.98
C LYS A 100 -0.06 5.00 -7.97
N LEU A 101 -0.39 5.56 -6.80
CA LEU A 101 -1.15 4.85 -5.77
C LEU A 101 -2.63 4.82 -6.18
N ASN A 102 -3.10 3.66 -6.62
CA ASN A 102 -4.40 3.49 -7.26
C ASN A 102 -5.29 2.43 -6.57
N GLY A 103 -5.09 2.20 -5.27
CA GLY A 103 -5.82 1.20 -4.50
C GLY A 103 -7.19 1.64 -3.98
N GLY A 104 -7.56 2.92 -4.13
CA GLY A 104 -8.78 3.48 -3.55
C GLY A 104 -10.00 3.31 -4.43
N LEU A 105 -11.06 2.67 -3.87
CA LEU A 105 -12.40 2.73 -4.43
C LEU A 105 -13.06 4.09 -4.13
N GLY A 106 -13.92 4.53 -5.03
CA GLY A 106 -14.71 5.75 -4.86
C GLY A 106 -15.96 5.60 -3.99
N THR A 107 -15.97 4.70 -3.00
CA THR A 107 -17.17 4.36 -2.21
C THR A 107 -17.81 5.57 -1.53
N SER A 108 -17.01 6.52 -1.02
CA SER A 108 -17.52 7.78 -0.46
C SER A 108 -18.18 8.70 -1.50
N MET A 109 -17.95 8.43 -2.78
CA MET A 109 -18.53 9.16 -3.92
C MET A 109 -19.59 8.32 -4.66
N GLY A 110 -20.00 7.17 -4.07
CA GLY A 110 -20.95 6.24 -4.69
C GLY A 110 -20.40 5.45 -5.88
N LEU A 111 -19.07 5.36 -6.01
CA LEU A 111 -18.45 4.60 -7.10
C LEU A 111 -18.15 3.16 -6.63
N GLU A 112 -18.29 2.21 -7.53
CA GLU A 112 -17.94 0.80 -7.33
C GLU A 112 -16.61 0.41 -7.99
N GLN A 113 -15.90 1.39 -8.59
CA GLN A 113 -14.66 1.20 -9.33
C GLN A 113 -13.56 2.15 -8.83
N ALA A 114 -12.34 2.00 -9.35
CA ALA A 114 -11.21 2.86 -8.98
C ALA A 114 -11.52 4.34 -9.18
N LYS A 115 -11.15 5.19 -8.21
CA LYS A 115 -11.36 6.66 -8.31
C LYS A 115 -10.72 7.26 -9.55
N SER A 116 -9.59 6.73 -9.98
CA SER A 116 -8.88 7.20 -11.16
C SER A 116 -9.65 6.99 -12.47
N LEU A 117 -10.69 6.14 -12.46
CA LEU A 117 -11.56 5.92 -13.62
C LEU A 117 -12.71 6.93 -13.73
N LEU A 118 -12.82 7.84 -12.75
CA LEU A 118 -13.83 8.90 -12.81
C LEU A 118 -13.61 9.77 -14.06
N PRO A 119 -14.65 9.95 -14.90
CA PRO A 119 -14.58 10.84 -16.05
C PRO A 119 -14.36 12.29 -15.62
N VAL A 120 -13.43 12.99 -16.26
CA VAL A 120 -13.05 14.38 -15.93
C VAL A 120 -13.40 15.33 -17.05
N LYS A 121 -12.92 15.05 -18.28
CA LYS A 121 -13.05 15.96 -19.40
C LYS A 121 -13.11 15.19 -20.72
N GLU A 122 -14.04 15.55 -21.61
CA GLU A 122 -14.13 15.03 -22.98
C GLU A 122 -14.16 13.48 -23.05
N GLY A 123 -14.72 12.83 -22.04
CA GLY A 123 -14.78 11.38 -21.95
C GLY A 123 -13.51 10.70 -21.41
N TYR A 124 -12.48 11.47 -21.09
CA TYR A 124 -11.26 10.94 -20.45
C TYR A 124 -11.42 10.88 -18.93
N SER A 125 -10.95 9.78 -18.34
CA SER A 125 -10.79 9.62 -16.91
C SER A 125 -9.48 10.26 -16.40
N PHE A 126 -9.31 10.34 -15.09
CA PHE A 126 -8.01 10.72 -14.50
C PHE A 126 -6.89 9.80 -14.97
N LEU A 127 -7.14 8.48 -15.02
CA LEU A 127 -6.14 7.51 -15.44
C LEU A 127 -5.78 7.66 -16.93
N ASP A 128 -6.75 8.02 -17.80
CA ASP A 128 -6.46 8.36 -19.20
C ASP A 128 -5.46 9.52 -19.30
N ILE A 129 -5.70 10.59 -18.53
CA ILE A 129 -4.82 11.77 -18.52
C ILE A 129 -3.42 11.39 -18.03
N ILE A 130 -3.33 10.60 -16.96
CA ILE A 130 -2.05 10.12 -16.41
C ILE A 130 -1.30 9.26 -17.45
N ALA A 131 -1.99 8.35 -18.14
CA ALA A 131 -1.42 7.52 -19.17
C ALA A 131 -0.89 8.35 -20.35
N HIS A 132 -1.64 9.35 -20.81
CA HIS A 132 -1.19 10.28 -21.84
C HIS A 132 0.05 11.06 -21.41
N GLN A 133 0.10 11.55 -20.17
CA GLN A 133 1.26 12.27 -19.65
C GLN A 133 2.51 11.37 -19.64
N ALA A 134 2.36 10.13 -19.20
CA ALA A 134 3.45 9.15 -19.18
C ALA A 134 3.97 8.84 -20.60
N GLN A 135 3.07 8.68 -21.58
CA GLN A 135 3.46 8.51 -22.99
C GLN A 135 4.22 9.71 -23.54
N LEU A 136 3.74 10.95 -23.28
CA LEU A 136 4.39 12.17 -23.75
C LEU A 136 5.78 12.37 -23.17
N THR A 137 5.99 11.99 -21.92
CA THR A 137 7.29 12.12 -21.25
C THR A 137 8.20 10.92 -21.47
N ASN A 138 7.68 9.83 -22.03
CA ASN A 138 8.36 8.54 -22.19
C ASN A 138 8.95 8.02 -20.86
N VAL A 139 8.23 8.27 -19.75
CA VAL A 139 8.58 7.78 -18.42
C VAL A 139 7.63 6.62 -18.10
N PRO A 140 8.13 5.46 -17.65
CA PRO A 140 7.28 4.33 -17.34
C PRO A 140 6.32 4.63 -16.20
N LEU A 141 5.08 4.18 -16.35
CA LEU A 141 4.00 4.32 -15.38
C LEU A 141 3.66 2.96 -14.79
N LEU A 142 3.76 2.85 -13.48
CA LEU A 142 3.31 1.69 -12.72
C LEU A 142 2.16 2.10 -11.80
N LEU A 143 1.14 1.26 -11.68
CA LEU A 143 0.06 1.45 -10.72
C LEU A 143 0.28 0.54 -9.52
N MET A 144 0.19 1.07 -8.30
CA MET A 144 -0.04 0.24 -7.12
C MET A 144 -1.55 0.11 -6.94
N ASN A 145 -2.11 -0.99 -7.40
CA ASN A 145 -3.53 -1.28 -7.32
C ASN A 145 -3.88 -2.07 -6.05
N SER A 146 -5.14 -2.05 -5.65
CA SER A 146 -5.72 -3.01 -4.71
C SER A 146 -6.36 -4.16 -5.48
N PHE A 147 -6.71 -5.22 -4.75
CA PHE A 147 -7.48 -6.34 -5.30
C PHE A 147 -8.84 -5.91 -5.89
N SER A 148 -9.35 -4.72 -5.52
CA SER A 148 -10.62 -4.18 -6.02
C SER A 148 -10.47 -3.21 -7.19
N THR A 149 -9.25 -2.78 -7.53
CA THR A 149 -9.02 -1.76 -8.57
C THR A 149 -8.18 -2.26 -9.74
N GLU A 150 -7.59 -3.45 -9.62
CA GLU A 150 -6.64 -4.00 -10.59
C GLU A 150 -7.27 -4.23 -11.96
N GLU A 151 -8.35 -4.99 -12.01
CA GLU A 151 -8.98 -5.43 -13.26
C GLU A 151 -9.41 -4.24 -14.12
N ASP A 152 -10.18 -3.32 -13.56
CA ASP A 152 -10.70 -2.16 -14.26
C ASP A 152 -9.57 -1.23 -14.73
N SER A 153 -8.54 -1.06 -13.90
CA SER A 153 -7.41 -0.18 -14.20
C SER A 153 -6.56 -0.74 -15.35
N LEU A 154 -6.29 -2.05 -15.35
CA LEU A 154 -5.56 -2.71 -16.43
C LEU A 154 -6.36 -2.70 -17.73
N ALA A 155 -7.67 -2.96 -17.69
CA ALA A 155 -8.54 -2.89 -18.85
C ALA A 155 -8.52 -1.48 -19.51
N LEU A 156 -8.38 -0.42 -18.71
CA LEU A 156 -8.17 0.92 -19.26
C LEU A 156 -6.78 1.06 -19.89
N LEU A 157 -5.72 0.61 -19.21
CA LEU A 157 -4.35 0.77 -19.71
C LEU A 157 -4.08 -0.03 -20.98
N ASP A 158 -4.85 -1.10 -21.28
CA ASP A 158 -4.77 -1.84 -22.55
C ASP A 158 -5.01 -0.95 -23.77
N ARG A 159 -5.65 0.20 -23.60
CA ARG A 159 -5.81 1.21 -24.68
C ARG A 159 -4.51 1.97 -24.98
N TYR A 160 -3.49 1.79 -24.15
CA TYR A 160 -2.19 2.48 -24.22
C TYR A 160 -1.01 1.51 -24.41
N PRO A 161 -0.94 0.76 -25.55
CA PRO A 161 -0.01 -0.36 -25.72
C PRO A 161 1.48 0.02 -25.69
N ASN A 162 1.80 1.31 -25.80
CA ASN A 162 3.18 1.80 -25.80
C ASN A 162 3.61 2.43 -24.45
N LEU A 163 2.80 2.28 -23.42
CA LEU A 163 3.04 2.95 -22.14
C LEU A 163 4.29 2.42 -21.44
N ASN A 164 4.44 1.09 -21.35
CA ASN A 164 5.58 0.42 -20.71
C ASN A 164 6.01 -0.78 -21.54
N LYS A 165 7.08 -0.66 -22.30
CA LYS A 165 7.53 -1.78 -23.18
C LYS A 165 8.13 -2.95 -22.40
N ASP A 166 8.76 -2.69 -21.26
CA ASP A 166 9.61 -3.65 -20.55
C ASP A 166 9.33 -3.76 -19.05
N LEU A 167 8.30 -3.10 -18.56
CA LEU A 167 7.87 -3.11 -17.16
C LEU A 167 6.40 -3.52 -17.05
N PRO A 168 5.97 -4.17 -15.96
CA PRO A 168 4.56 -4.39 -15.71
C PRO A 168 3.83 -3.04 -15.54
N HIS A 169 2.55 -3.01 -15.90
CA HIS A 169 1.73 -1.80 -15.72
C HIS A 169 1.31 -1.60 -14.26
N SER A 170 1.35 -2.65 -13.46
CA SER A 170 0.93 -2.61 -12.07
C SER A 170 1.66 -3.61 -11.20
N PHE A 171 1.52 -3.40 -9.89
CA PHE A 171 1.73 -4.37 -8.83
C PHE A 171 0.64 -4.18 -7.77
N LEU A 172 0.31 -5.27 -7.05
CA LEU A 172 -0.73 -5.22 -6.04
C LEU A 172 -0.18 -4.79 -4.69
N GLN A 173 -0.89 -3.90 -4.02
CA GLN A 173 -0.77 -3.76 -2.57
C GLN A 173 -1.35 -4.99 -1.88
N HIS A 174 -0.94 -5.24 -0.64
CA HIS A 174 -1.46 -6.34 0.13
C HIS A 174 -2.91 -6.10 0.57
N LYS A 175 -3.47 -7.08 1.24
CA LYS A 175 -4.76 -6.97 1.95
C LYS A 175 -4.56 -7.39 3.40
N GLU A 176 -5.29 -6.74 4.30
CA GLU A 176 -5.24 -7.07 5.72
C GLU A 176 -6.63 -7.39 6.26
N PRO A 177 -6.73 -8.26 7.27
CA PRO A 177 -8.02 -8.56 7.90
C PRO A 177 -8.53 -7.34 8.65
N LYS A 178 -9.81 -7.02 8.49
CA LYS A 178 -10.48 -6.00 9.30
C LYS A 178 -10.52 -6.43 10.76
N ILE A 179 -10.30 -5.46 11.66
CA ILE A 179 -10.29 -5.66 13.11
C ILE A 179 -11.62 -5.18 13.69
N ARG A 180 -12.26 -6.00 14.51
CA ARG A 180 -13.46 -5.63 15.25
C ARG A 180 -13.11 -4.66 16.38
N GLN A 181 -13.87 -3.60 16.51
CA GLN A 181 -13.66 -2.57 17.52
C GLN A 181 -14.04 -3.04 18.95
N ASP A 182 -14.97 -3.97 19.06
CA ASP A 182 -15.52 -4.41 20.34
C ASP A 182 -14.63 -5.43 21.08
N ASN A 183 -13.84 -6.21 20.34
CA ASN A 183 -13.07 -7.31 20.93
C ASN A 183 -11.68 -7.52 20.32
N TRP A 184 -11.27 -6.66 19.37
CA TRP A 184 -9.97 -6.71 18.70
C TRP A 184 -9.71 -8.01 17.90
N GLN A 185 -10.74 -8.78 17.57
CA GLN A 185 -10.65 -9.98 16.76
C GLN A 185 -10.85 -9.68 15.27
N PRO A 186 -10.43 -10.60 14.37
CA PRO A 186 -10.74 -10.47 12.95
C PRO A 186 -12.25 -10.41 12.71
N VAL A 187 -12.66 -9.59 11.75
CA VAL A 187 -14.06 -9.59 11.28
C VAL A 187 -14.33 -10.93 10.58
N GLU A 188 -15.50 -11.50 10.84
CA GLU A 188 -16.05 -12.65 10.13
C GLU A 188 -17.37 -12.25 9.48
N TRP A 189 -17.50 -12.50 8.17
CA TRP A 189 -18.67 -12.24 7.38
C TRP A 189 -18.89 -13.35 6.34
N PRO A 190 -19.45 -14.49 6.75
CA PRO A 190 -19.57 -15.69 5.92
C PRO A 190 -20.37 -15.49 4.62
N GLU A 191 -21.31 -14.54 4.60
CA GLU A 191 -22.12 -14.22 3.42
C GLU A 191 -21.30 -13.58 2.31
N ASN A 192 -20.21 -12.86 2.66
CA ASN A 192 -19.27 -12.27 1.70
C ASN A 192 -17.88 -12.13 2.34
N PRO A 193 -17.04 -13.17 2.28
CA PRO A 193 -15.71 -13.18 2.89
C PRO A 193 -14.76 -12.11 2.36
N GLU A 194 -14.98 -11.57 1.15
CA GLU A 194 -14.16 -10.47 0.62
C GLU A 194 -14.32 -9.18 1.46
N LEU A 195 -15.46 -8.98 2.10
CA LEU A 195 -15.70 -7.85 2.98
C LEU A 195 -14.95 -7.93 4.32
N GLU A 196 -14.35 -9.06 4.63
CA GLU A 196 -13.50 -9.26 5.82
C GLU A 196 -12.13 -8.59 5.68
N TRP A 197 -11.76 -8.20 4.46
CA TRP A 197 -10.47 -7.64 4.11
C TRP A 197 -10.55 -6.16 3.76
N CYS A 198 -9.43 -5.47 3.95
CA CYS A 198 -9.24 -4.11 3.46
C CYS A 198 -7.80 -3.91 2.96
N PRO A 199 -7.57 -2.93 2.08
CA PRO A 199 -6.22 -2.51 1.75
C PRO A 199 -5.56 -1.81 2.94
N PRO A 200 -4.26 -2.05 3.21
CA PRO A 200 -3.54 -1.47 4.35
C PRO A 200 -3.25 0.04 4.20
N GLY A 201 -3.51 0.59 3.02
CA GLY A 201 -3.24 1.99 2.72
C GLY A 201 -1.90 2.22 2.02
N HIS A 202 -1.57 3.48 1.82
CA HIS A 202 -0.45 3.89 0.96
C HIS A 202 0.94 3.50 1.51
N GLY A 203 1.07 3.33 2.83
CA GLY A 203 2.34 2.92 3.46
C GLY A 203 2.82 1.54 3.04
N ASP A 204 1.93 0.70 2.52
CA ASP A 204 2.26 -0.63 2.01
C ASP A 204 3.16 -0.61 0.76
N ILE A 205 3.32 0.55 0.10
CA ILE A 205 4.15 0.67 -1.11
C ILE A 205 5.54 0.07 -0.92
N TYR A 206 6.16 0.25 0.24
CA TYR A 206 7.51 -0.26 0.50
C TYR A 206 7.54 -1.78 0.51
N THR A 207 6.59 -2.40 1.22
CA THR A 207 6.47 -3.86 1.31
C THR A 207 6.03 -4.46 -0.02
N ALA A 208 5.03 -3.85 -0.67
CA ALA A 208 4.51 -4.31 -1.95
C ALA A 208 5.54 -4.25 -3.08
N LEU A 209 6.36 -3.19 -3.16
CA LEU A 209 7.44 -3.09 -4.14
C LEU A 209 8.46 -4.23 -4.01
N VAL A 210 8.80 -4.60 -2.77
CA VAL A 210 9.77 -5.67 -2.50
C VAL A 210 9.15 -7.04 -2.81
N THR A 211 7.97 -7.31 -2.26
CA THR A 211 7.36 -8.65 -2.33
C THR A 211 6.82 -9.00 -3.70
N SER A 212 6.46 -8.02 -4.51
CA SER A 212 6.04 -8.22 -5.91
C SER A 212 7.23 -8.42 -6.87
N GLY A 213 8.46 -8.19 -6.43
CA GLY A 213 9.64 -8.17 -7.29
C GLY A 213 9.76 -6.90 -8.16
N THR A 214 8.83 -5.95 -8.03
CA THR A 214 8.83 -4.72 -8.84
C THR A 214 10.07 -3.87 -8.58
N LEU A 215 10.48 -3.75 -7.32
CA LEU A 215 11.70 -3.01 -6.97
C LEU A 215 12.93 -3.62 -7.64
N GLU A 216 13.09 -4.94 -7.58
CA GLU A 216 14.19 -5.63 -8.22
C GLU A 216 14.17 -5.44 -9.75
N GLY A 217 13.00 -5.56 -10.37
CA GLY A 217 12.83 -5.34 -11.81
C GLY A 217 13.21 -3.92 -12.24
N LEU A 218 12.86 -2.90 -11.46
CA LEU A 218 13.25 -1.51 -11.70
C LEU A 218 14.77 -1.32 -11.60
N LEU A 219 15.38 -1.84 -10.52
CA LEU A 219 16.83 -1.74 -10.31
C LEU A 219 17.63 -2.45 -11.40
N GLN A 220 17.21 -3.65 -11.83
CA GLN A 220 17.87 -4.40 -12.92
C GLN A 220 17.82 -3.66 -14.26
N LYS A 221 16.79 -2.83 -14.47
CA LYS A 221 16.65 -2.00 -15.68
C LYS A 221 17.33 -0.62 -15.57
N GLY A 222 18.00 -0.35 -14.44
CA GLY A 222 18.77 0.88 -14.21
C GLY A 222 17.95 2.09 -13.78
N TYR A 223 16.71 1.89 -13.30
CA TYR A 223 15.97 2.97 -12.67
C TYR A 223 16.54 3.28 -11.29
N GLU A 224 16.77 4.56 -11.03
CA GLU A 224 17.37 5.08 -9.78
C GLU A 224 16.38 5.90 -8.96
N TYR A 225 15.33 6.42 -9.60
CA TYR A 225 14.35 7.33 -9.00
C TYR A 225 12.96 6.81 -9.21
N ALA A 226 12.10 6.99 -8.20
CA ALA A 226 10.67 6.77 -8.30
C ALA A 226 9.91 8.04 -7.88
N PHE A 227 9.03 8.53 -8.74
CA PHE A 227 8.08 9.58 -8.39
C PHE A 227 6.76 8.94 -7.99
N VAL A 228 6.40 9.08 -6.72
CA VAL A 228 5.20 8.46 -6.14
C VAL A 228 4.14 9.52 -5.89
N SER A 229 2.92 9.28 -6.37
CA SER A 229 1.77 10.16 -6.10
C SER A 229 0.45 9.40 -6.23
N ASN A 230 -0.64 10.00 -5.77
CA ASN A 230 -1.98 9.45 -5.98
C ASN A 230 -2.36 9.46 -7.48
N ALA A 231 -3.21 8.50 -7.84
CA ALA A 231 -3.84 8.44 -9.15
C ALA A 231 -5.11 9.29 -9.22
#